data_bdb04661a0b5cda5d1e50d76098c4102
#
_entry.id   bdb04661a0b5cda5d1e50d76098c4102
#
_cell.length_a   1.000
_cell.length_b   1.000
_cell.length_c   1.000
_cell.angle_alpha   90.00
_cell.angle_beta   90.00
_cell.angle_gamma   90.00
#
_symmetry.space_group_name_H-M   'P 1'
#
loop_
_entity.id
_entity.type
_entity.pdbx_description
1 polymer ?
#
loop_
_entity_poly.entity_id
_entity_poly.type
_entity_poly.pdbx_seq_one_letter_code
_entity_poly.pdbx_strand_id
1 'polypeptide(L)'
;MEYKILYKDGRAKRAEMKTVHGTIQTPVFMNVGTVAAIKGAVSTDDLRTIGTQVELSNTYHLHVRTGDKLIRQFGGLHKFMNWDRPILTDSGGFQVFSLAGLRKIKEEGVYFNSHIDGHKIFMGPEESLQIQSNLGSTIAMAFDECPPSLADRDYVQKSVERTTRWLARCKDEMARLNALPDTVNREQLLFGINQGAVYEDIRIEHAKEISKMNLDGYAVGGLAVGESHEEMYRILDAVVPHLPEDKPTYLMGVGTPANILEAVDRGVDFFDCVYPSRNGRHSHVYTNHGKLNLLNSKYELDPRPIEEGCGCPACRSYSRAYIRHLFKAKEMLGMRLCVLHNLYFYNKMMEEIRDAIEHHCYAEYKAKKLAGMMGESN
;
A
#
# COMPACT_ATOMS: atom_id res chain seq x y z
N MET A 1 1.42 -9.21 -18.45
CA MET A 1 2.26 -8.23 -17.70
C MET A 1 3.71 -8.33 -18.16
N GLU A 2 4.42 -7.19 -18.29
CA GLU A 2 5.86 -7.12 -18.52
C GLU A 2 6.48 -6.35 -17.35
N TYR A 3 7.40 -6.95 -16.60
CA TYR A 3 8.20 -6.29 -15.56
C TYR A 3 9.66 -6.31 -16.01
N LYS A 4 10.27 -5.13 -16.14
CA LYS A 4 11.62 -4.98 -16.65
C LYS A 4 12.47 -4.14 -15.69
N ILE A 5 13.49 -4.75 -15.11
CA ILE A 5 14.51 -4.04 -14.33
C ILE A 5 15.37 -3.23 -15.30
N LEU A 6 15.46 -1.93 -15.06
CA LEU A 6 16.26 -1.00 -15.87
C LEU A 6 17.64 -0.75 -15.25
N TYR A 7 17.67 -0.54 -13.91
CA TYR A 7 18.90 -0.27 -13.15
C TYR A 7 18.85 -0.96 -11.79
N LYS A 8 20.04 -1.23 -11.25
CA LYS A 8 20.22 -1.75 -9.89
C LYS A 8 21.33 -0.98 -9.19
N ASP A 9 21.17 -0.78 -7.89
CA ASP A 9 22.20 -0.29 -6.98
C ASP A 9 22.15 -1.14 -5.70
N GLY A 10 23.10 -2.06 -5.55
CA GLY A 10 23.00 -3.15 -4.58
C GLY A 10 21.78 -4.03 -4.85
N ARG A 11 20.88 -4.16 -3.86
CA ARG A 11 19.60 -4.86 -4.01
C ARG A 11 18.45 -3.96 -4.45
N ALA A 12 18.63 -2.64 -4.37
CA ALA A 12 17.64 -1.68 -4.84
C ALA A 12 17.46 -1.79 -6.36
N LYS A 13 16.21 -1.80 -6.82
CA LYS A 13 15.85 -1.96 -8.23
C LYS A 13 15.05 -0.75 -8.72
N ARG A 14 15.41 -0.24 -9.88
CA ARG A 14 14.63 0.69 -10.68
C ARG A 14 14.04 -0.10 -11.84
N ALA A 15 12.72 -0.25 -11.89
CA ALA A 15 12.06 -1.07 -12.91
C ALA A 15 10.80 -0.40 -13.49
N GLU A 16 10.30 -0.96 -14.59
CA GLU A 16 9.02 -0.64 -15.21
C GLU A 16 8.11 -1.86 -15.21
N MET A 17 6.87 -1.65 -14.82
CA MET A 17 5.82 -2.66 -14.88
C MET A 17 4.72 -2.19 -15.82
N LYS A 18 4.59 -2.82 -16.99
CA LYS A 18 3.51 -2.51 -17.95
C LYS A 18 2.24 -3.25 -17.57
N THR A 19 1.15 -2.49 -17.50
CA THR A 19 -0.19 -3.00 -17.21
C THR A 19 -1.20 -2.49 -18.22
N VAL A 20 -2.40 -3.06 -18.21
CA VAL A 20 -3.53 -2.60 -19.06
C VAL A 20 -3.95 -1.14 -18.78
N HIS A 21 -3.65 -0.62 -17.58
CA HIS A 21 -4.00 0.75 -17.18
C HIS A 21 -2.78 1.70 -17.13
N GLY A 22 -1.70 1.35 -17.81
CA GLY A 22 -0.47 2.16 -17.89
C GLY A 22 0.75 1.51 -17.27
N THR A 23 1.87 2.22 -17.35
CA THR A 23 3.17 1.75 -16.85
C THR A 23 3.42 2.29 -15.45
N ILE A 24 3.81 1.40 -14.53
CA ILE A 24 4.23 1.75 -13.18
C ILE A 24 5.74 1.82 -13.14
N GLN A 25 6.28 2.94 -12.68
CA GLN A 25 7.69 3.14 -12.42
C GLN A 25 8.02 2.75 -10.97
N THR A 26 8.85 1.74 -10.76
CA THR A 26 9.20 1.29 -9.41
C THR A 26 10.61 1.73 -9.00
N PRO A 27 10.88 1.91 -7.70
CA PRO A 27 9.99 1.81 -6.55
C PRO A 27 8.83 2.80 -6.58
N VAL A 28 7.67 2.40 -6.03
CA VAL A 28 6.44 3.19 -6.05
C VAL A 28 5.72 3.17 -4.70
N PHE A 29 5.14 4.30 -4.31
CA PHE A 29 4.22 4.39 -3.19
C PHE A 29 2.78 4.48 -3.72
N MET A 30 1.91 3.57 -3.28
CA MET A 30 0.50 3.54 -3.64
C MET A 30 -0.30 4.39 -2.66
N ASN A 31 -1.01 5.38 -3.18
CA ASN A 31 -1.82 6.26 -2.34
C ASN A 31 -3.14 5.55 -1.95
N VAL A 32 -3.39 5.43 -0.64
CA VAL A 32 -4.49 4.61 -0.11
C VAL A 32 -5.83 5.35 -0.13
N GLY A 33 -6.72 4.92 -1.01
CA GLY A 33 -8.10 5.37 -1.13
C GLY A 33 -9.09 4.30 -0.67
N THR A 34 -9.23 4.12 0.63
CA THR A 34 -9.99 3.05 1.30
C THR A 34 -11.32 2.69 0.66
N VAL A 35 -12.10 3.68 0.24
CA VAL A 35 -13.45 3.50 -0.35
C VAL A 35 -13.58 4.26 -1.68
N ALA A 36 -12.67 3.99 -2.60
CA ALA A 36 -12.57 4.70 -3.89
C ALA A 36 -12.34 6.22 -3.72
N ALA A 37 -11.73 6.61 -2.61
CA ALA A 37 -11.40 8.01 -2.31
C ALA A 37 -10.35 8.09 -1.19
N ILE A 38 -9.44 9.06 -1.30
CA ILE A 38 -8.47 9.34 -0.23
C ILE A 38 -9.15 10.16 0.88
N LYS A 39 -9.10 9.68 2.10
CA LYS A 39 -9.60 10.43 3.27
C LYS A 39 -8.86 11.75 3.41
N GLY A 40 -9.60 12.85 3.43
CA GLY A 40 -9.05 14.21 3.47
C GLY A 40 -9.48 15.04 2.25
N ALA A 41 -10.56 14.62 1.58
CA ALA A 41 -11.18 15.33 0.46
C ALA A 41 -10.23 15.55 -0.74
N VAL A 42 -9.41 14.54 -1.05
CA VAL A 42 -8.50 14.53 -2.20
C VAL A 42 -9.21 13.87 -3.37
N SER A 43 -9.35 14.61 -4.48
CA SER A 43 -9.96 14.12 -5.73
C SER A 43 -8.95 13.35 -6.60
N THR A 44 -9.45 12.67 -7.62
CA THR A 44 -8.59 12.02 -8.63
C THR A 44 -7.78 13.04 -9.44
N ASP A 45 -8.30 14.25 -9.65
CA ASP A 45 -7.54 15.34 -10.29
C ASP A 45 -6.39 15.82 -9.40
N ASP A 46 -6.62 15.89 -8.09
CA ASP A 46 -5.54 16.15 -7.12
C ASP A 46 -4.47 15.05 -7.20
N LEU A 47 -4.87 13.78 -7.26
CA LEU A 47 -3.94 12.65 -7.39
C LEU A 47 -3.10 12.73 -8.67
N ARG A 48 -3.71 13.10 -9.80
CA ARG A 48 -2.97 13.35 -11.05
C ARG A 48 -1.96 14.47 -10.89
N THR A 49 -2.37 15.56 -10.26
CA THR A 49 -1.53 16.75 -10.04
C THR A 49 -0.32 16.47 -9.17
N ILE A 50 -0.44 15.60 -8.18
CA ILE A 50 0.67 15.22 -7.28
C ILE A 50 1.47 14.02 -7.77
N GLY A 51 1.24 13.54 -9.01
CA GLY A 51 2.03 12.50 -9.63
C GLY A 51 1.77 11.08 -9.12
N THR A 52 0.56 10.82 -8.56
CA THR A 52 0.18 9.46 -8.14
C THR A 52 0.19 8.51 -9.34
N GLN A 53 0.91 7.40 -9.22
CA GLN A 53 0.97 6.38 -10.26
C GLN A 53 -0.05 5.25 -10.01
N VAL A 54 -0.19 4.83 -8.76
CA VAL A 54 -1.05 3.72 -8.36
C VAL A 54 -1.91 4.16 -7.18
N GLU A 55 -3.21 3.91 -7.27
CA GLU A 55 -4.14 4.04 -6.14
C GLU A 55 -4.38 2.66 -5.53
N LEU A 56 -4.51 2.58 -4.21
CA LEU A 56 -4.90 1.36 -3.51
C LEU A 56 -6.29 1.50 -2.91
N SER A 57 -7.22 0.63 -3.32
CA SER A 57 -8.58 0.54 -2.78
C SER A 57 -8.78 -0.72 -1.94
N ASN A 58 -9.60 -0.61 -0.87
CA ASN A 58 -9.83 -1.74 0.05
C ASN A 58 -11.05 -2.56 -0.34
N THR A 59 -10.84 -3.81 -0.68
CA THR A 59 -11.84 -4.79 -1.12
C THR A 59 -12.98 -4.94 -0.10
N TYR A 60 -12.66 -5.22 1.16
CA TYR A 60 -13.66 -5.39 2.20
C TYR A 60 -14.55 -4.15 2.40
N HIS A 61 -13.94 -2.96 2.49
CA HIS A 61 -14.69 -1.73 2.71
C HIS A 61 -15.62 -1.39 1.54
N LEU A 62 -15.18 -1.63 0.31
CA LEU A 62 -16.00 -1.41 -0.89
C LEU A 62 -17.14 -2.43 -0.98
N HIS A 63 -16.87 -3.68 -0.64
CA HIS A 63 -17.90 -4.74 -0.63
C HIS A 63 -19.02 -4.42 0.35
N VAL A 64 -18.71 -4.05 1.60
CA VAL A 64 -19.73 -3.87 2.67
C VAL A 64 -20.42 -2.52 2.66
N ARG A 65 -19.85 -1.48 2.02
CA ARG A 65 -20.48 -0.14 2.00
C ARG A 65 -21.23 0.14 0.71
N THR A 66 -20.48 0.16 -0.40
CA THR A 66 -21.04 0.49 -1.72
C THR A 66 -21.59 -0.75 -2.40
N GLY A 67 -20.87 -1.87 -2.26
CA GLY A 67 -21.15 -3.13 -2.94
C GLY A 67 -20.39 -3.23 -4.28
N ASP A 68 -19.57 -4.27 -4.39
CA ASP A 68 -18.77 -4.56 -5.58
C ASP A 68 -19.63 -4.78 -6.84
N LYS A 69 -20.83 -5.38 -6.68
CA LYS A 69 -21.77 -5.59 -7.81
C LYS A 69 -22.29 -4.27 -8.38
N LEU A 70 -22.52 -3.26 -7.53
CA LEU A 70 -22.89 -1.92 -7.99
C LEU A 70 -21.73 -1.30 -8.75
N ILE A 71 -20.52 -1.36 -8.23
CA ILE A 71 -19.32 -0.82 -8.89
C ILE A 71 -19.11 -1.50 -10.25
N ARG A 72 -19.32 -2.81 -10.36
CA ARG A 72 -19.31 -3.55 -11.63
C ARG A 72 -20.28 -2.97 -12.64
N GLN A 73 -21.51 -2.61 -12.24
CA GLN A 73 -22.51 -2.01 -13.14
C GLN A 73 -22.05 -0.67 -13.73
N PHE A 74 -21.21 0.08 -13.00
CA PHE A 74 -20.55 1.30 -13.49
C PHE A 74 -19.31 1.02 -14.34
N GLY A 75 -18.94 -0.24 -14.55
CA GLY A 75 -17.76 -0.65 -15.33
C GLY A 75 -16.47 -0.67 -14.54
N GLY A 76 -16.55 -0.91 -13.22
CA GLY A 76 -15.42 -1.04 -12.30
C GLY A 76 -14.96 0.26 -11.66
N LEU A 77 -13.98 0.18 -10.76
CA LEU A 77 -13.46 1.31 -9.99
C LEU A 77 -12.94 2.45 -10.86
N HIS A 78 -12.22 2.14 -11.95
CA HIS A 78 -11.65 3.14 -12.84
C HIS A 78 -12.72 4.11 -13.36
N LYS A 79 -13.84 3.59 -13.83
CA LYS A 79 -14.96 4.42 -14.30
C LYS A 79 -15.72 5.05 -13.15
N PHE A 80 -15.95 4.30 -12.07
CA PHE A 80 -16.71 4.74 -10.92
C PHE A 80 -16.11 5.96 -10.22
N MET A 81 -14.77 5.99 -10.07
CA MET A 81 -14.06 7.09 -9.41
C MET A 81 -13.37 8.06 -10.39
N ASN A 82 -13.54 7.88 -11.70
CA ASN A 82 -12.86 8.68 -12.74
C ASN A 82 -11.34 8.64 -12.59
N TRP A 83 -10.75 7.44 -12.55
CA TRP A 83 -9.31 7.20 -12.44
C TRP A 83 -8.80 6.38 -13.61
N ASP A 84 -7.74 6.83 -14.26
CA ASP A 84 -7.22 6.27 -15.52
C ASP A 84 -5.88 5.54 -15.37
N ARG A 85 -5.33 5.47 -14.14
CA ARG A 85 -4.06 4.83 -13.85
C ARG A 85 -4.26 3.53 -13.05
N PRO A 86 -3.20 2.71 -12.84
CA PRO A 86 -3.33 1.47 -12.11
C PRO A 86 -3.98 1.60 -10.74
N ILE A 87 -4.78 0.60 -10.39
CA ILE A 87 -5.38 0.40 -9.07
C ILE A 87 -4.94 -0.96 -8.56
N LEU A 88 -4.46 -1.02 -7.31
CA LEU A 88 -4.33 -2.27 -6.57
C LEU A 88 -5.49 -2.41 -5.60
N THR A 89 -6.13 -3.57 -5.54
CA THR A 89 -7.07 -3.92 -4.47
C THR A 89 -6.43 -4.91 -3.51
N ASP A 90 -6.56 -4.63 -2.20
CA ASP A 90 -6.14 -5.60 -1.18
C ASP A 90 -7.05 -6.84 -1.18
N SER A 91 -6.64 -7.89 -0.46
CA SER A 91 -7.42 -9.13 -0.38
C SER A 91 -8.71 -9.01 0.46
N GLY A 92 -8.81 -7.98 1.30
CA GLY A 92 -9.81 -7.88 2.36
C GLY A 92 -9.46 -8.71 3.61
N GLY A 93 -8.48 -9.60 3.54
CA GLY A 93 -8.10 -10.49 4.63
C GLY A 93 -7.70 -9.75 5.90
N PHE A 94 -6.80 -8.78 5.82
CA PHE A 94 -6.36 -8.01 6.99
C PHE A 94 -7.53 -7.34 7.72
N GLN A 95 -8.51 -6.76 7.01
CA GLN A 95 -9.68 -6.12 7.61
C GLN A 95 -10.57 -7.15 8.31
N VAL A 96 -10.74 -8.33 7.73
CA VAL A 96 -11.43 -9.46 8.37
C VAL A 96 -10.74 -9.87 9.67
N PHE A 97 -9.40 -9.89 9.68
CA PHE A 97 -8.62 -10.26 10.87
C PHE A 97 -8.53 -9.15 11.90
N SER A 98 -8.53 -7.87 11.51
CA SER A 98 -8.36 -6.73 12.43
C SER A 98 -9.67 -6.14 12.96
N LEU A 99 -10.76 -6.18 12.19
CA LEU A 99 -12.02 -5.53 12.52
C LEU A 99 -13.10 -6.48 13.06
N ALA A 100 -12.97 -7.77 12.79
CA ALA A 100 -13.96 -8.76 13.22
C ALA A 100 -13.66 -9.23 14.66
N GLY A 101 -14.47 -8.79 15.63
CA GLY A 101 -14.35 -9.21 17.04
C GLY A 101 -14.62 -10.71 17.25
N LEU A 102 -15.53 -11.31 16.47
CA LEU A 102 -15.82 -12.74 16.44
C LEU A 102 -15.69 -13.25 15.02
N ARG A 103 -14.67 -14.07 14.78
CA ARG A 103 -14.42 -14.71 13.49
C ARG A 103 -14.18 -16.21 13.67
N LYS A 104 -14.59 -16.97 12.68
CA LYS A 104 -14.33 -18.42 12.62
C LYS A 104 -13.57 -18.71 11.34
N ILE A 105 -12.29 -19.05 11.48
CA ILE A 105 -11.42 -19.43 10.39
C ILE A 105 -11.59 -20.93 10.14
N LYS A 106 -11.81 -21.30 8.89
CA LYS A 106 -11.89 -22.66 8.41
C LYS A 106 -11.08 -22.83 7.14
N GLU A 107 -10.99 -24.05 6.64
CA GLU A 107 -10.26 -24.33 5.40
C GLU A 107 -10.93 -23.68 4.18
N GLU A 108 -12.26 -23.62 4.16
CA GLU A 108 -13.02 -22.97 3.08
C GLU A 108 -12.86 -21.44 3.06
N GLY A 109 -12.64 -20.79 4.21
CA GLY A 109 -12.57 -19.33 4.35
C GLY A 109 -12.89 -18.87 5.75
N VAL A 110 -13.31 -17.61 5.90
CA VAL A 110 -13.58 -16.96 7.19
C VAL A 110 -15.02 -16.52 7.29
N TYR A 111 -15.68 -16.91 8.38
CA TYR A 111 -17.00 -16.43 8.78
C TYR A 111 -16.87 -15.34 9.83
N PHE A 112 -17.47 -14.19 9.61
CA PHE A 112 -17.40 -13.06 10.52
C PHE A 112 -18.64 -12.17 10.40
N ASN A 113 -18.75 -11.17 11.27
CA ASN A 113 -19.83 -10.21 11.22
C ASN A 113 -19.35 -8.86 10.67
N SER A 114 -20.15 -8.24 9.80
CA SER A 114 -19.91 -6.88 9.32
C SER A 114 -19.77 -5.90 10.50
N HIS A 115 -18.75 -5.06 10.47
CA HIS A 115 -18.55 -4.02 11.48
C HIS A 115 -19.51 -2.84 11.33
N ILE A 116 -20.33 -2.82 10.27
CA ILE A 116 -21.28 -1.74 9.98
C ILE A 116 -22.64 -2.03 10.62
N ASP A 117 -23.18 -3.22 10.37
CA ASP A 117 -24.55 -3.60 10.71
C ASP A 117 -24.66 -4.99 11.36
N GLY A 118 -23.53 -5.67 11.56
CA GLY A 118 -23.45 -6.96 12.23
C GLY A 118 -23.95 -8.16 11.42
N HIS A 119 -24.34 -8.00 10.15
CA HIS A 119 -24.75 -9.16 9.36
C HIS A 119 -23.60 -10.14 9.14
N LYS A 120 -23.92 -11.42 8.96
CA LYS A 120 -22.94 -12.49 8.74
C LYS A 120 -22.39 -12.42 7.33
N ILE A 121 -21.06 -12.45 7.23
CA ILE A 121 -20.31 -12.49 5.97
C ILE A 121 -19.46 -13.75 5.95
N PHE A 122 -19.39 -14.39 4.79
CA PHE A 122 -18.38 -15.38 4.46
C PHE A 122 -17.44 -14.77 3.43
N MET A 123 -16.12 -14.94 3.61
CA MET A 123 -15.10 -14.54 2.66
C MET A 123 -14.01 -15.60 2.62
N GLY A 124 -13.77 -16.13 1.46
CA GLY A 124 -12.69 -17.05 1.15
C GLY A 124 -11.93 -16.59 -0.11
N PRO A 125 -11.02 -17.40 -0.60
CA PRO A 125 -10.26 -17.11 -1.82
C PRO A 125 -11.14 -16.73 -3.01
N GLU A 126 -12.15 -17.50 -3.32
CA GLU A 126 -13.05 -17.29 -4.46
C GLU A 126 -13.89 -16.04 -4.30
N GLU A 127 -14.47 -15.81 -3.11
CA GLU A 127 -15.26 -14.61 -2.83
C GLU A 127 -14.42 -13.34 -2.92
N SER A 128 -13.22 -13.36 -2.35
CA SER A 128 -12.30 -12.23 -2.41
C SER A 128 -11.94 -11.89 -3.86
N LEU A 129 -11.56 -12.89 -4.66
CA LEU A 129 -11.21 -12.68 -6.08
C LEU A 129 -12.43 -12.26 -6.90
N GLN A 130 -13.63 -12.81 -6.63
CA GLN A 130 -14.86 -12.38 -7.31
C GLN A 130 -15.18 -10.90 -7.01
N ILE A 131 -15.00 -10.46 -5.76
CA ILE A 131 -15.20 -9.05 -5.39
C ILE A 131 -14.19 -8.18 -6.13
N GLN A 132 -12.90 -8.52 -6.12
CA GLN A 132 -11.84 -7.77 -6.80
C GLN A 132 -12.03 -7.75 -8.33
N SER A 133 -12.52 -8.83 -8.92
CA SER A 133 -12.91 -8.90 -10.33
C SER A 133 -14.07 -7.97 -10.66
N ASN A 134 -15.09 -7.88 -9.79
CA ASN A 134 -16.18 -6.91 -9.93
C ASN A 134 -15.70 -5.46 -9.82
N LEU A 135 -14.73 -5.21 -8.94
CA LEU A 135 -14.06 -3.90 -8.81
C LEU A 135 -13.21 -3.57 -10.04
N GLY A 136 -12.70 -4.58 -10.75
CA GLY A 136 -11.94 -4.43 -11.99
C GLY A 136 -10.57 -3.77 -11.79
N SER A 137 -9.91 -3.97 -10.63
CA SER A 137 -8.58 -3.42 -10.38
C SER A 137 -7.52 -3.95 -11.34
N THR A 138 -6.40 -3.26 -11.44
CA THR A 138 -5.26 -3.67 -12.25
C THR A 138 -4.54 -4.85 -11.62
N ILE A 139 -4.36 -4.78 -10.29
CA ILE A 139 -3.68 -5.79 -9.48
C ILE A 139 -4.61 -6.20 -8.35
N ALA A 140 -4.84 -7.49 -8.20
CA ALA A 140 -5.55 -8.09 -7.09
C ALA A 140 -4.57 -8.81 -6.16
N MET A 141 -4.81 -8.71 -4.85
CA MET A 141 -4.08 -9.48 -3.84
C MET A 141 -4.76 -10.80 -3.55
N ALA A 142 -3.98 -11.87 -3.43
CA ALA A 142 -4.50 -13.17 -3.00
C ALA A 142 -5.05 -13.09 -1.57
N PHE A 143 -6.12 -13.84 -1.29
CA PHE A 143 -6.68 -13.93 0.05
C PHE A 143 -5.74 -14.72 0.96
N ASP A 144 -5.41 -14.18 2.12
CA ASP A 144 -4.41 -14.72 3.05
C ASP A 144 -4.91 -14.69 4.50
N GLU A 145 -4.29 -15.46 5.35
CA GLU A 145 -4.42 -15.36 6.80
C GLU A 145 -3.22 -14.60 7.37
N CYS A 146 -3.47 -13.47 8.02
CA CYS A 146 -2.44 -12.66 8.70
C CYS A 146 -2.42 -13.03 10.19
N PRO A 147 -1.53 -13.92 10.66
CA PRO A 147 -1.42 -14.24 12.08
C PRO A 147 -0.85 -13.05 12.86
N PRO A 148 -1.25 -12.86 14.15
CA PRO A 148 -0.62 -11.87 15.01
C PRO A 148 0.90 -12.08 15.11
N SER A 149 1.68 -11.00 15.24
CA SER A 149 3.16 -11.07 15.33
C SER A 149 3.65 -11.93 16.51
N LEU A 150 2.87 -11.99 17.61
CA LEU A 150 3.17 -12.76 18.82
C LEU A 150 2.47 -14.14 18.86
N ALA A 151 1.89 -14.59 17.76
CA ALA A 151 1.26 -15.92 17.70
C ALA A 151 2.30 -17.03 17.87
N ASP A 152 1.89 -18.13 18.52
CA ASP A 152 2.78 -19.28 18.70
C ASP A 152 3.16 -19.93 17.36
N ARG A 153 4.31 -20.57 17.36
CA ARG A 153 4.91 -21.12 16.14
C ARG A 153 4.03 -22.14 15.42
N ASP A 154 3.38 -23.03 16.18
CA ASP A 154 2.55 -24.10 15.60
C ASP A 154 1.30 -23.52 14.92
N TYR A 155 0.72 -22.46 15.51
CA TYR A 155 -0.37 -21.74 14.88
C TYR A 155 0.08 -21.05 13.59
N VAL A 156 1.23 -20.34 13.63
CA VAL A 156 1.79 -19.66 12.45
C VAL A 156 2.08 -20.63 11.33
N GLN A 157 2.66 -21.80 11.64
CA GLN A 157 2.92 -22.84 10.63
C GLN A 157 1.62 -23.30 9.93
N LYS A 158 0.57 -23.61 10.69
CA LYS A 158 -0.73 -24.00 10.14
C LYS A 158 -1.41 -22.89 9.35
N SER A 159 -1.26 -21.65 9.78
CA SER A 159 -1.78 -20.46 9.10
C SER A 159 -1.10 -20.27 7.74
N VAL A 160 0.21 -20.42 7.68
CA VAL A 160 1.01 -20.32 6.44
C VAL A 160 0.65 -21.43 5.46
N GLU A 161 0.53 -22.67 5.92
CA GLU A 161 0.10 -23.80 5.08
C GLU A 161 -1.30 -23.57 4.49
N ARG A 162 -2.22 -23.01 5.29
CA ARG A 162 -3.56 -22.61 4.80
C ARG A 162 -3.46 -21.50 3.77
N THR A 163 -2.67 -20.46 4.03
CA THR A 163 -2.44 -19.35 3.09
C THR A 163 -1.90 -19.87 1.75
N THR A 164 -1.00 -20.84 1.76
CA THR A 164 -0.49 -21.48 0.53
C THR A 164 -1.61 -22.18 -0.25
N ARG A 165 -2.48 -22.94 0.42
CA ARG A 165 -3.62 -23.61 -0.23
C ARG A 165 -4.63 -22.60 -0.76
N TRP A 166 -4.90 -21.53 0.00
CA TRP A 166 -5.75 -20.44 -0.43
C TRP A 166 -5.19 -19.69 -1.64
N LEU A 167 -3.87 -19.51 -1.70
CA LEU A 167 -3.20 -18.90 -2.85
C LEU A 167 -3.41 -19.72 -4.14
N ALA A 168 -3.32 -21.04 -4.06
CA ALA A 168 -3.60 -21.92 -5.19
C ALA A 168 -5.05 -21.74 -5.69
N ARG A 169 -6.04 -21.71 -4.77
CA ARG A 169 -7.43 -21.45 -5.09
C ARG A 169 -7.64 -20.04 -5.70
N CYS A 170 -6.96 -19.01 -5.17
CA CYS A 170 -6.99 -17.66 -5.75
C CYS A 170 -6.48 -17.66 -7.19
N LYS A 171 -5.40 -18.38 -7.47
CA LYS A 171 -4.83 -18.48 -8.81
C LYS A 171 -5.80 -19.13 -9.80
N ASP A 172 -6.42 -20.23 -9.41
CA ASP A 172 -7.40 -20.92 -10.25
C ASP A 172 -8.64 -20.05 -10.50
N GLU A 173 -9.13 -19.38 -9.45
CA GLU A 173 -10.28 -18.48 -9.57
C GLU A 173 -9.97 -17.24 -10.43
N MET A 174 -8.79 -16.65 -10.29
CA MET A 174 -8.35 -15.55 -11.17
C MET A 174 -8.34 -15.98 -12.63
N ALA A 175 -7.78 -17.14 -12.94
CA ALA A 175 -7.76 -17.68 -14.31
C ALA A 175 -9.17 -17.89 -14.85
N ARG A 176 -10.07 -18.43 -14.03
CA ARG A 176 -11.49 -18.62 -14.39
C ARG A 176 -12.18 -17.30 -14.67
N LEU A 177 -12.02 -16.31 -13.78
CA LEU A 177 -12.65 -14.98 -13.90
C LEU A 177 -12.14 -14.22 -15.12
N ASN A 178 -10.83 -14.21 -15.36
CA ASN A 178 -10.23 -13.53 -16.51
C ASN A 178 -10.65 -14.17 -17.85
N ALA A 179 -11.07 -15.42 -17.86
CA ALA A 179 -11.59 -16.09 -19.07
C ALA A 179 -13.04 -15.70 -19.42
N LEU A 180 -13.81 -15.17 -18.47
CA LEU A 180 -15.22 -14.80 -18.71
C LEU A 180 -15.32 -13.56 -19.61
N PRO A 181 -16.26 -13.55 -20.57
CA PRO A 181 -16.37 -12.46 -21.55
C PRO A 181 -16.86 -11.13 -20.95
N ASP A 182 -17.59 -11.20 -19.82
CA ASP A 182 -18.22 -10.06 -19.15
C ASP A 182 -17.44 -9.56 -17.92
N THR A 183 -16.21 -10.04 -17.72
CA THR A 183 -15.30 -9.55 -16.67
C THR A 183 -14.87 -8.12 -16.98
N VAL A 184 -14.89 -7.27 -15.95
CA VAL A 184 -14.54 -5.83 -16.05
C VAL A 184 -13.11 -5.65 -16.56
N ASN A 185 -12.16 -6.36 -15.98
CA ASN A 185 -10.77 -6.38 -16.40
C ASN A 185 -10.30 -7.83 -16.57
N ARG A 186 -10.17 -8.28 -17.83
CA ARG A 186 -9.74 -9.64 -18.17
C ARG A 186 -8.22 -9.85 -18.11
N GLU A 187 -7.46 -8.79 -17.85
CA GLU A 187 -6.01 -8.79 -17.69
C GLU A 187 -5.62 -8.43 -16.25
N GLN A 188 -6.52 -8.70 -15.29
CA GLN A 188 -6.24 -8.47 -13.87
C GLN A 188 -5.09 -9.36 -13.39
N LEU A 189 -4.12 -8.75 -12.72
CA LEU A 189 -2.91 -9.40 -12.22
C LEU A 189 -3.12 -9.91 -10.80
N LEU A 190 -2.41 -10.99 -10.42
CA LEU A 190 -2.48 -11.59 -9.09
C LEU A 190 -1.13 -11.51 -8.38
N PHE A 191 -1.11 -10.88 -7.20
CA PHE A 191 0.04 -10.91 -6.30
C PHE A 191 -0.23 -11.87 -5.14
N GLY A 192 0.74 -12.76 -4.86
CA GLY A 192 0.72 -13.64 -3.69
C GLY A 192 1.31 -12.95 -2.47
N ILE A 193 0.97 -13.46 -1.27
CA ILE A 193 1.41 -12.85 0.00
C ILE A 193 2.22 -13.87 0.80
N ASN A 194 3.47 -13.52 1.11
CA ASN A 194 4.30 -14.24 2.07
C ASN A 194 3.84 -13.89 3.49
N GLN A 195 3.59 -14.92 4.29
CA GLN A 195 3.25 -14.82 5.71
C GLN A 195 4.22 -15.65 6.56
N GLY A 196 4.18 -15.53 7.89
CA GLY A 196 5.02 -16.29 8.81
C GLY A 196 5.37 -15.54 10.10
N ALA A 197 4.63 -14.47 10.44
CA ALA A 197 4.89 -13.62 11.59
C ALA A 197 6.38 -13.20 11.64
N VAL A 198 7.08 -13.41 12.76
CA VAL A 198 8.50 -13.07 12.92
C VAL A 198 9.44 -14.28 12.83
N TYR A 199 8.94 -15.44 12.37
CA TYR A 199 9.70 -16.68 12.22
C TYR A 199 10.37 -16.76 10.86
N GLU A 200 11.67 -16.51 10.78
CA GLU A 200 12.44 -16.47 9.53
C GLU A 200 12.33 -17.73 8.70
N ASP A 201 12.52 -18.88 9.33
CA ASP A 201 12.53 -20.18 8.66
C ASP A 201 11.16 -20.50 8.01
N ILE A 202 10.04 -20.20 8.72
CA ILE A 202 8.69 -20.35 8.18
C ILE A 202 8.50 -19.43 6.97
N ARG A 203 8.94 -18.18 7.08
CA ARG A 203 8.84 -17.20 5.99
C ARG A 203 9.69 -17.57 4.78
N ILE A 204 10.91 -18.05 5.00
CA ILE A 204 11.80 -18.48 3.92
C ILE A 204 11.19 -19.66 3.16
N GLU A 205 10.72 -20.68 3.87
CA GLU A 205 10.09 -21.84 3.23
C GLU A 205 8.81 -21.45 2.48
N HIS A 206 7.98 -20.59 3.08
CA HIS A 206 6.79 -20.06 2.40
C HIS A 206 7.15 -19.23 1.16
N ALA A 207 8.19 -18.37 1.21
CA ALA A 207 8.65 -17.62 0.05
C ALA A 207 9.08 -18.54 -1.11
N LYS A 208 9.85 -19.58 -0.80
CA LYS A 208 10.25 -20.59 -1.79
C LYS A 208 9.05 -21.34 -2.38
N GLU A 209 8.03 -21.61 -1.58
CA GLU A 209 6.85 -22.34 -2.03
C GLU A 209 5.97 -21.50 -2.94
N ILE A 210 5.62 -20.27 -2.53
CA ILE A 210 4.79 -19.39 -3.36
C ILE A 210 5.51 -18.96 -4.65
N SER A 211 6.85 -18.87 -4.64
CA SER A 211 7.64 -18.54 -5.83
C SER A 211 7.49 -19.58 -6.95
N LYS A 212 7.23 -20.86 -6.61
CA LYS A 212 6.96 -21.91 -7.60
C LYS A 212 5.63 -21.73 -8.33
N MET A 213 4.73 -20.91 -7.81
CA MET A 213 3.40 -20.70 -8.40
C MET A 213 3.40 -19.74 -9.59
N ASN A 214 4.53 -19.10 -9.91
CA ASN A 214 4.69 -18.16 -11.03
C ASN A 214 3.57 -17.12 -11.11
N LEU A 215 3.50 -16.27 -10.10
CA LEU A 215 2.55 -15.17 -10.00
C LEU A 215 3.07 -13.90 -10.69
N ASP A 216 2.21 -12.88 -10.79
CA ASP A 216 2.59 -11.59 -11.37
C ASP A 216 3.43 -10.72 -10.44
N GLY A 217 3.37 -10.96 -9.13
CA GLY A 217 4.16 -10.30 -8.11
C GLY A 217 4.02 -10.97 -6.75
N TYR A 218 4.83 -10.54 -5.80
CA TYR A 218 4.91 -11.15 -4.46
C TYR A 218 4.95 -10.07 -3.39
N ALA A 219 4.11 -10.22 -2.39
CA ALA A 219 4.07 -9.33 -1.25
C ALA A 219 4.64 -9.99 0.00
N VAL A 220 5.21 -9.18 0.89
CA VAL A 220 5.53 -9.54 2.27
C VAL A 220 4.48 -8.90 3.15
N GLY A 221 3.58 -9.72 3.69
CA GLY A 221 2.51 -9.30 4.58
C GLY A 221 2.80 -9.59 6.06
N GLY A 222 1.93 -9.12 6.95
CA GLY A 222 2.01 -9.41 8.38
C GLY A 222 3.23 -8.81 9.09
N LEU A 223 3.78 -7.71 8.55
CA LEU A 223 4.77 -6.85 9.18
C LEU A 223 4.15 -5.47 9.46
N ALA A 224 4.81 -4.64 10.27
CA ALA A 224 4.28 -3.37 10.78
C ALA A 224 2.98 -3.52 11.59
N VAL A 225 2.86 -4.65 12.32
CA VAL A 225 1.71 -5.00 13.15
C VAL A 225 2.07 -5.16 14.63
N GLY A 226 3.23 -4.61 15.06
CA GLY A 226 3.67 -4.57 16.45
C GLY A 226 5.11 -4.99 16.71
N GLU A 227 5.82 -5.51 15.72
CA GLU A 227 7.26 -5.79 15.81
C GLU A 227 8.10 -4.51 15.75
N SER A 228 9.38 -4.59 16.14
CA SER A 228 10.33 -3.48 15.99
C SER A 228 10.73 -3.28 14.51
N HIS A 229 11.25 -2.10 14.18
CA HIS A 229 11.77 -1.83 12.84
C HIS A 229 12.95 -2.75 12.50
N GLU A 230 13.83 -3.00 13.46
CA GLU A 230 14.98 -3.91 13.31
C GLU A 230 14.51 -5.34 12.97
N GLU A 231 13.45 -5.79 13.64
CA GLU A 231 12.87 -7.10 13.38
C GLU A 231 12.23 -7.18 11.98
N MET A 232 11.50 -6.14 11.58
CA MET A 232 10.98 -6.03 10.22
C MET A 232 12.11 -6.08 9.17
N TYR A 233 13.21 -5.36 9.39
CA TYR A 233 14.34 -5.36 8.45
C TYR A 233 15.04 -6.71 8.40
N ARG A 234 15.20 -7.38 9.53
CA ARG A 234 15.75 -8.74 9.63
C ARG A 234 14.91 -9.73 8.81
N ILE A 235 13.59 -9.65 8.92
CA ILE A 235 12.69 -10.49 8.11
C ILE A 235 12.80 -10.18 6.62
N LEU A 236 12.89 -8.91 6.22
CA LEU A 236 13.08 -8.55 4.81
C LEU A 236 14.41 -9.09 4.27
N ASP A 237 15.49 -9.00 5.04
CA ASP A 237 16.79 -9.55 4.68
C ASP A 237 16.75 -11.07 4.48
N ALA A 238 15.95 -11.78 5.29
CA ALA A 238 15.77 -13.22 5.19
C ALA A 238 14.86 -13.62 4.01
N VAL A 239 13.80 -12.89 3.73
CA VAL A 239 12.71 -13.32 2.81
C VAL A 239 12.95 -12.88 1.37
N VAL A 240 13.30 -11.60 1.15
CA VAL A 240 13.36 -11.02 -0.20
C VAL A 240 14.31 -11.77 -1.14
N PRO A 241 15.48 -12.30 -0.70
CA PRO A 241 16.35 -13.10 -1.57
C PRO A 241 15.72 -14.41 -2.07
N HIS A 242 14.62 -14.87 -1.49
CA HIS A 242 13.92 -16.10 -1.89
C HIS A 242 12.67 -15.83 -2.75
N LEU A 243 12.35 -14.57 -3.00
CA LEU A 243 11.32 -14.19 -3.97
C LEU A 243 11.92 -14.01 -5.35
N PRO A 244 11.17 -14.21 -6.45
CA PRO A 244 11.67 -14.01 -7.81
C PRO A 244 12.10 -12.57 -8.08
N GLU A 245 13.37 -12.39 -8.46
CA GLU A 245 13.93 -11.05 -8.71
C GLU A 245 13.31 -10.37 -9.94
N ASP A 246 12.89 -11.16 -10.92
CA ASP A 246 12.23 -10.73 -12.16
C ASP A 246 10.74 -10.42 -11.98
N LYS A 247 10.29 -10.32 -10.74
CA LYS A 247 8.91 -9.94 -10.36
C LYS A 247 8.95 -8.81 -9.33
N PRO A 248 7.91 -7.97 -9.28
CA PRO A 248 7.82 -6.93 -8.25
C PRO A 248 7.64 -7.53 -6.85
N THR A 249 8.33 -6.93 -5.87
CA THR A 249 8.18 -7.24 -4.44
C THR A 249 7.45 -6.09 -3.74
N TYR A 250 6.39 -6.42 -3.00
CA TYR A 250 5.56 -5.45 -2.30
C TYR A 250 5.62 -5.65 -0.78
N LEU A 251 5.98 -4.62 -0.02
CA LEU A 251 5.89 -4.61 1.45
C LEU A 251 4.61 -3.93 1.89
N MET A 252 3.66 -4.72 2.42
CA MET A 252 2.31 -4.28 2.73
C MET A 252 2.24 -3.41 4.00
N GLY A 253 1.51 -2.30 3.92
CA GLY A 253 1.22 -1.43 5.06
C GLY A 253 2.39 -0.58 5.56
N VAL A 254 3.51 -0.53 4.84
CA VAL A 254 4.73 0.19 5.23
C VAL A 254 4.96 1.38 4.28
N GLY A 255 5.25 2.55 4.78
CA GLY A 255 5.29 2.97 6.16
C GLY A 255 5.82 4.39 6.31
N THR A 256 6.69 4.60 7.27
CA THR A 256 7.38 5.88 7.38
C THR A 256 8.40 6.07 6.25
N PRO A 257 8.82 7.31 5.94
CA PRO A 257 9.88 7.53 4.95
C PRO A 257 11.15 6.71 5.22
N ALA A 258 11.56 6.61 6.48
CA ALA A 258 12.73 5.82 6.88
C ALA A 258 12.55 4.32 6.58
N ASN A 259 11.38 3.76 6.90
CA ASN A 259 11.10 2.34 6.61
C ASN A 259 11.11 2.05 5.10
N ILE A 260 10.58 2.98 4.29
CA ILE A 260 10.59 2.85 2.82
C ILE A 260 12.03 2.84 2.29
N LEU A 261 12.86 3.79 2.73
CA LEU A 261 14.26 3.85 2.33
C LEU A 261 15.02 2.56 2.69
N GLU A 262 14.84 2.03 3.90
CA GLU A 262 15.45 0.78 4.33
C GLU A 262 14.93 -0.45 3.58
N ALA A 263 13.64 -0.48 3.22
CA ALA A 263 13.06 -1.58 2.49
C ALA A 263 13.46 -1.58 1.00
N VAL A 264 13.57 -0.40 0.36
CA VAL A 264 14.11 -0.29 -1.02
C VAL A 264 15.54 -0.82 -1.09
N ASP A 265 16.39 -0.51 -0.11
CA ASP A 265 17.75 -1.04 0.01
C ASP A 265 17.79 -2.59 0.06
N ARG A 266 16.69 -3.21 0.47
CA ARG A 266 16.49 -4.66 0.55
C ARG A 266 15.78 -5.27 -0.66
N GLY A 267 15.49 -4.46 -1.68
CA GLY A 267 14.92 -4.92 -2.95
C GLY A 267 13.39 -4.86 -3.04
N VAL A 268 12.72 -4.09 -2.17
CA VAL A 268 11.27 -3.89 -2.23
C VAL A 268 10.90 -2.82 -3.26
N ASP A 269 9.85 -3.06 -4.03
CA ASP A 269 9.42 -2.23 -5.16
C ASP A 269 8.13 -1.44 -4.91
N PHE A 270 7.18 -2.01 -4.15
CA PHE A 270 5.84 -1.44 -3.91
C PHE A 270 5.62 -1.20 -2.42
N PHE A 271 4.96 -0.09 -2.11
CA PHE A 271 4.64 0.34 -0.76
C PHE A 271 3.25 0.93 -0.70
N ASP A 272 2.58 0.78 0.44
CA ASP A 272 1.39 1.51 0.82
C ASP A 272 1.40 1.83 2.31
N CYS A 273 0.78 2.92 2.70
CA CYS A 273 0.50 3.21 4.10
C CYS A 273 -0.57 4.30 4.22
N VAL A 274 -1.40 4.20 5.24
CA VAL A 274 -2.37 5.25 5.58
C VAL A 274 -1.74 6.46 6.29
N TYR A 275 -0.48 6.38 6.70
CA TYR A 275 0.18 7.43 7.48
C TYR A 275 0.19 8.81 6.82
N PRO A 276 0.51 8.97 5.52
CA PRO A 276 0.49 10.29 4.90
C PRO A 276 -0.85 10.99 5.04
N SER A 277 -1.94 10.32 4.68
CA SER A 277 -3.28 10.88 4.76
C SER A 277 -3.79 10.98 6.20
N ARG A 278 -3.52 10.01 7.07
CA ARG A 278 -3.89 10.03 8.48
C ARG A 278 -3.20 11.18 9.21
N ASN A 279 -1.88 11.31 9.08
CA ASN A 279 -1.12 12.39 9.68
C ASN A 279 -1.55 13.76 9.16
N GLY A 280 -1.74 13.91 7.84
CA GLY A 280 -2.22 15.17 7.23
C GLY A 280 -3.56 15.62 7.78
N ARG A 281 -4.52 14.71 7.98
CA ARG A 281 -5.82 15.03 8.59
C ARG A 281 -5.71 15.51 10.05
N HIS A 282 -4.61 15.22 10.72
CA HIS A 282 -4.32 15.66 12.10
C HIS A 282 -3.21 16.71 12.16
N SER A 283 -3.06 17.52 11.11
CA SER A 283 -2.09 18.62 11.03
C SER A 283 -0.61 18.25 11.07
N HIS A 284 -0.29 16.95 10.98
CA HIS A 284 1.09 16.50 10.94
C HIS A 284 1.54 16.33 9.50
N VAL A 285 2.63 17.00 9.13
CA VAL A 285 3.18 16.99 7.78
C VAL A 285 4.63 16.53 7.77
N TYR A 286 5.03 15.85 6.69
CA TYR A 286 6.39 15.39 6.47
C TYR A 286 7.17 16.42 5.67
N THR A 287 8.42 16.65 6.04
CA THR A 287 9.36 17.50 5.30
C THR A 287 10.72 16.82 5.22
N ASN A 288 11.61 17.34 4.38
CA ASN A 288 13.00 16.88 4.31
C ASN A 288 13.81 17.20 5.59
N HIS A 289 13.22 17.97 6.50
CA HIS A 289 13.81 18.38 7.77
C HIS A 289 13.10 17.78 8.98
N GLY A 290 12.24 16.78 8.78
CA GLY A 290 11.49 16.12 9.84
C GLY A 290 9.99 16.37 9.75
N LYS A 291 9.28 16.00 10.82
CA LYS A 291 7.83 16.05 10.90
C LYS A 291 7.38 17.29 11.66
N LEU A 292 6.46 18.07 11.08
CA LEU A 292 5.91 19.26 11.73
C LEU A 292 4.47 18.99 12.19
N ASN A 293 4.12 19.56 13.38
CA ASN A 293 2.73 19.66 13.80
C ASN A 293 2.26 21.11 13.63
N LEU A 294 1.49 21.39 12.59
CA LEU A 294 1.06 22.75 12.24
C LEU A 294 0.10 23.38 13.25
N LEU A 295 -0.42 22.64 14.24
CA LEU A 295 -1.19 23.21 15.34
C LEU A 295 -0.34 23.92 16.39
N ASN A 296 0.98 23.74 16.38
CA ASN A 296 1.87 24.39 17.33
C ASN A 296 1.77 25.92 17.23
N SER A 297 1.83 26.60 18.36
CA SER A 297 1.70 28.06 18.45
C SER A 297 2.78 28.82 17.66
N LYS A 298 3.97 28.26 17.55
CA LYS A 298 5.09 28.84 16.78
C LYS A 298 4.75 29.13 15.32
N TYR A 299 3.72 28.48 14.76
CA TYR A 299 3.28 28.68 13.39
C TYR A 299 2.16 29.71 13.22
N GLU A 300 1.73 30.37 14.29
CA GLU A 300 0.61 31.32 14.27
C GLU A 300 0.85 32.51 13.34
N LEU A 301 2.06 33.00 13.31
CA LEU A 301 2.49 34.12 12.46
C LEU A 301 3.53 33.69 11.42
N ASP A 302 3.67 32.39 11.12
CA ASP A 302 4.67 31.89 10.17
C ASP A 302 4.17 32.03 8.72
N PRO A 303 4.72 32.96 7.92
CA PRO A 303 4.29 33.20 6.54
C PRO A 303 4.85 32.17 5.55
N ARG A 304 5.78 31.30 5.98
CA ARG A 304 6.43 30.33 5.12
C ARG A 304 5.47 29.20 4.71
N PRO A 305 5.70 28.54 3.56
CA PRO A 305 5.00 27.32 3.20
C PRO A 305 5.33 26.18 4.17
N ILE A 306 4.64 25.04 4.07
CA ILE A 306 4.97 23.84 4.84
C ILE A 306 6.45 23.50 4.67
N GLU A 307 6.94 23.51 3.43
CA GLU A 307 8.34 23.30 3.08
C GLU A 307 8.74 24.22 1.94
N GLU A 308 9.83 24.94 2.10
CA GLU A 308 10.38 25.83 1.07
C GLU A 308 10.92 25.01 -0.10
N GLY A 309 10.67 25.46 -1.33
CA GLY A 309 11.04 24.74 -2.54
C GLY A 309 10.16 23.54 -2.89
N CYS A 310 9.17 23.20 -2.05
CA CYS A 310 8.24 22.14 -2.34
C CYS A 310 7.24 22.54 -3.44
N GLY A 311 7.14 21.70 -4.49
CA GLY A 311 6.27 21.95 -5.65
C GLY A 311 4.79 21.57 -5.45
N CYS A 312 4.37 21.13 -4.28
CA CYS A 312 2.98 20.70 -4.06
C CYS A 312 1.99 21.89 -4.09
N PRO A 313 0.71 21.66 -4.42
CA PRO A 313 -0.29 22.72 -4.46
C PRO A 313 -0.44 23.51 -3.15
N ALA A 314 -0.27 22.84 -2.01
CA ALA A 314 -0.35 23.50 -0.70
C ALA A 314 0.81 24.47 -0.48
N CYS A 315 2.05 24.04 -0.69
CA CYS A 315 3.23 24.87 -0.48
C CYS A 315 3.36 26.05 -1.46
N ARG A 316 2.88 25.88 -2.70
CA ARG A 316 2.90 26.96 -3.70
C ARG A 316 1.95 28.11 -3.39
N SER A 317 0.94 27.90 -2.55
CA SER A 317 -0.16 28.87 -2.41
C SER A 317 -0.46 29.27 -0.98
N TYR A 318 -0.04 28.51 0.03
CA TYR A 318 -0.52 28.70 1.40
C TYR A 318 0.61 28.70 2.43
N SER A 319 0.49 29.58 3.43
CA SER A 319 1.40 29.66 4.56
C SER A 319 1.03 28.67 5.68
N ARG A 320 2.03 28.35 6.53
CA ARG A 320 1.82 27.59 7.77
C ARG A 320 0.78 28.25 8.67
N ALA A 321 0.83 29.60 8.78
CA ALA A 321 -0.13 30.37 9.57
C ALA A 321 -1.57 30.18 9.09
N TYR A 322 -1.80 30.26 7.77
CA TYR A 322 -3.14 30.04 7.19
C TYR A 322 -3.63 28.61 7.40
N ILE A 323 -2.78 27.61 7.15
CA ILE A 323 -3.15 26.20 7.36
C ILE A 323 -3.49 25.96 8.84
N ARG A 324 -2.69 26.50 9.77
CA ARG A 324 -3.00 26.44 11.21
C ARG A 324 -4.35 27.07 11.52
N HIS A 325 -4.64 28.25 10.98
CA HIS A 325 -5.94 28.91 11.12
C HIS A 325 -7.08 27.99 10.67
N LEU A 326 -6.97 27.34 9.51
CA LEU A 326 -8.00 26.43 9.00
C LEU A 326 -8.28 25.26 9.96
N PHE A 327 -7.25 24.67 10.55
CA PHE A 327 -7.43 23.63 11.57
C PHE A 327 -8.11 24.17 12.84
N LYS A 328 -7.74 25.38 13.30
CA LYS A 328 -8.38 26.01 14.45
C LYS A 328 -9.85 26.36 14.18
N ALA A 329 -10.16 26.78 12.97
CA ALA A 329 -11.52 27.05 12.50
C ALA A 329 -12.30 25.77 12.15
N LYS A 330 -11.68 24.57 12.22
CA LYS A 330 -12.24 23.27 11.82
C LYS A 330 -12.68 23.21 10.36
N GLU A 331 -12.01 23.97 9.49
CA GLU A 331 -12.23 23.96 8.05
C GLU A 331 -11.58 22.74 7.39
N MET A 332 -12.34 22.01 6.58
CA MET A 332 -11.86 20.80 5.88
C MET A 332 -10.68 21.08 4.93
N LEU A 333 -10.57 22.31 4.42
CA LEU A 333 -9.46 22.71 3.56
C LEU A 333 -8.10 22.52 4.24
N GLY A 334 -7.99 22.74 5.55
CA GLY A 334 -6.75 22.49 6.30
C GLY A 334 -6.29 21.04 6.20
N MET A 335 -7.22 20.10 6.40
CA MET A 335 -6.93 18.67 6.24
C MET A 335 -6.52 18.34 4.81
N ARG A 336 -7.26 18.82 3.81
CA ARG A 336 -6.98 18.58 2.39
C ARG A 336 -5.57 19.04 2.00
N LEU A 337 -5.19 20.26 2.40
CA LEU A 337 -3.87 20.81 2.07
C LEU A 337 -2.73 20.00 2.68
N CYS A 338 -2.86 19.58 3.94
CA CYS A 338 -1.86 18.74 4.60
C CYS A 338 -1.79 17.33 3.99
N VAL A 339 -2.93 16.73 3.62
CA VAL A 339 -2.95 15.42 2.95
C VAL A 339 -2.31 15.50 1.58
N LEU A 340 -2.63 16.52 0.77
CA LEU A 340 -2.01 16.74 -0.53
C LEU A 340 -0.49 16.91 -0.42
N HIS A 341 -0.03 17.72 0.55
CA HIS A 341 1.40 17.89 0.79
C HIS A 341 2.08 16.55 1.14
N ASN A 342 1.51 15.78 2.08
CA ASN A 342 2.10 14.52 2.50
C ASN A 342 2.15 13.49 1.36
N LEU A 343 1.09 13.35 0.58
CA LEU A 343 1.07 12.44 -0.57
C LEU A 343 2.07 12.87 -1.64
N TYR A 344 2.15 14.17 -1.92
CA TYR A 344 3.18 14.71 -2.82
C TYR A 344 4.59 14.41 -2.32
N PHE A 345 4.85 14.62 -1.02
CA PHE A 345 6.14 14.32 -0.41
C PHE A 345 6.55 12.85 -0.63
N TYR A 346 5.62 11.91 -0.40
CA TYR A 346 5.90 10.49 -0.62
C TYR A 346 6.12 10.17 -2.10
N ASN A 347 5.27 10.67 -2.99
CA ASN A 347 5.43 10.44 -4.43
C ASN A 347 6.76 11.03 -4.93
N LYS A 348 7.13 12.24 -4.47
CA LYS A 348 8.40 12.89 -4.84
C LYS A 348 9.61 12.15 -4.30
N MET A 349 9.55 11.66 -3.06
CA MET A 349 10.60 10.82 -2.50
C MET A 349 10.82 9.55 -3.35
N MET A 350 9.75 8.93 -3.85
CA MET A 350 9.89 7.76 -4.74
C MET A 350 10.53 8.13 -6.08
N GLU A 351 10.28 9.32 -6.63
CA GLU A 351 11.00 9.81 -7.82
C GLU A 351 12.49 9.98 -7.54
N GLU A 352 12.83 10.62 -6.41
CA GLU A 352 14.22 10.81 -5.98
C GLU A 352 14.94 9.48 -5.75
N ILE A 353 14.26 8.49 -5.18
CA ILE A 353 14.78 7.11 -5.01
C ILE A 353 15.11 6.48 -6.37
N ARG A 354 14.19 6.55 -7.34
CA ARG A 354 14.43 6.02 -8.68
C ARG A 354 15.61 6.70 -9.36
N ASP A 355 15.70 8.02 -9.27
CA ASP A 355 16.82 8.81 -9.81
C ASP A 355 18.15 8.41 -9.16
N ALA A 356 18.18 8.24 -7.84
CA ALA A 356 19.39 7.82 -7.13
C ALA A 356 19.85 6.41 -7.52
N ILE A 357 18.91 5.48 -7.75
CA ILE A 357 19.23 4.11 -8.23
C ILE A 357 19.79 4.18 -9.67
N GLU A 358 19.19 4.97 -10.56
CA GLU A 358 19.66 5.16 -11.93
C GLU A 358 21.10 5.72 -12.00
N HIS A 359 21.46 6.58 -11.05
CA HIS A 359 22.79 7.19 -10.97
C HIS A 359 23.77 6.44 -10.04
N HIS A 360 23.41 5.25 -9.53
CA HIS A 360 24.22 4.43 -8.62
C HIS A 360 24.72 5.18 -7.37
N CYS A 361 23.87 6.04 -6.79
CA CYS A 361 24.16 6.81 -5.58
C CYS A 361 23.08 6.64 -4.49
N TYR A 362 22.36 5.51 -4.52
CA TYR A 362 21.25 5.27 -3.61
C TYR A 362 21.65 5.27 -2.13
N ALA A 363 22.80 4.68 -1.80
CA ALA A 363 23.31 4.66 -0.42
C ALA A 363 23.57 6.08 0.13
N GLU A 364 24.16 6.96 -0.69
CA GLU A 364 24.42 8.36 -0.34
C GLU A 364 23.09 9.14 -0.19
N TYR A 365 22.17 8.96 -1.14
CA TYR A 365 20.84 9.57 -1.09
C TYR A 365 20.11 9.16 0.19
N LYS A 366 20.05 7.85 0.50
CA LYS A 366 19.41 7.30 1.71
C LYS A 366 20.01 7.94 2.96
N ALA A 367 21.34 7.94 3.10
CA ALA A 367 22.01 8.51 4.27
C ALA A 367 21.68 10.00 4.45
N LYS A 368 21.75 10.79 3.37
CA LYS A 368 21.43 12.22 3.39
C LYS A 368 19.96 12.47 3.76
N LYS A 369 19.03 11.72 3.18
CA LYS A 369 17.58 11.86 3.43
C LYS A 369 17.25 11.52 4.88
N LEU A 370 17.79 10.43 5.42
CA LEU A 370 17.61 10.04 6.82
C LEU A 370 18.17 11.09 7.79
N ALA A 371 19.38 11.58 7.55
CA ALA A 371 20.00 12.62 8.38
C ALA A 371 19.17 13.92 8.39
N GLY A 372 18.66 14.34 7.22
CA GLY A 372 17.80 15.53 7.11
C GLY A 372 16.51 15.37 7.94
N MET A 373 15.85 14.23 7.84
CA MET A 373 14.59 13.97 8.56
C MET A 373 14.77 13.83 10.08
N MET A 374 15.97 13.51 10.57
CA MET A 374 16.28 13.44 12.01
C MET A 374 16.60 14.81 12.60
N GLY A 375 16.89 15.83 11.78
CA GLY A 375 17.43 17.13 12.21
C GLY A 375 16.48 18.12 12.89
N GLU A 376 15.15 17.94 12.81
CA GLU A 376 14.17 18.89 13.36
C GLU A 376 13.08 18.22 14.24
N SER A 377 13.45 17.20 15.02
CA SER A 377 12.56 16.70 16.09
C SER A 377 12.63 17.63 17.31
N ASN A 378 12.12 18.89 17.16
CA ASN A 378 11.94 19.86 18.26
C ASN A 378 10.59 20.54 18.18
#